data_390bd4c035ee8f89cbb4a44d9743b9c9
#
_entry.id   390bd4c035ee8f89cbb4a44d9743b9c9
#
_cell.length_a   1.000
_cell.length_b   1.000
_cell.length_c   1.000
_cell.angle_alpha   90.00
_cell.angle_beta   90.00
_cell.angle_gamma   90.00
#
_symmetry.space_group_name_H-M   'P 1'
#
loop_
_entity.id
_entity.type
_entity.pdbx_description
1 polymer ?
#
loop_
_entity_poly.entity_id
_entity_poly.type
_entity_poly.pdbx_seq_one_letter_code
_entity_poly.pdbx_strand_id
1 'polypeptide(L)'
;MVSYNIDLTGKTILVTGAAGFIGSNLVKRLFNDVENIKVIGIDSITDYYDVNIKFERLKEIEAMGKDWTFVHDSIANKEAIEKIFSANQISVVVNLAAQAGVRYSITNPDAYIQSNLIGFYNILEACRHHEVEHLVYASSSSVYGSNMKVPYSTDDKVENPVSLYAATKKSNELMAHAYSKLYNIPSTGLRFFTVYGPAGRPDMAYFGFTNKLVKGETIKIFNYGNCKRDFTYVDDIVEGIVRVMQHAPEKHNGEDGLPIPPYKVYNIGNSHPENLLEFVSILQEELIRAGVLPKDYDFEAHKELVPMQPGDVPVTYADTTPLEEDFGYKPSTSLRDGLRAFAEWFQKYYL
;
A
#
# COMPACT_ATOMS: atom_id res chain seq x y z
N MET A 1 -5.45 -2.70 -26.79
CA MET A 1 -6.46 -2.17 -25.85
C MET A 1 -6.47 -3.08 -24.64
N VAL A 2 -6.37 -2.54 -23.44
CA VAL A 2 -6.50 -3.33 -22.20
C VAL A 2 -7.92 -3.93 -22.17
N SER A 3 -8.02 -5.23 -21.96
CA SER A 3 -9.32 -5.92 -21.86
C SER A 3 -9.65 -6.10 -20.39
N TYR A 4 -10.63 -5.36 -19.87
CA TYR A 4 -11.17 -5.55 -18.54
C TYR A 4 -12.26 -6.65 -18.58
N ASN A 5 -12.23 -7.55 -17.59
CA ASN A 5 -13.22 -8.63 -17.47
C ASN A 5 -14.16 -8.46 -16.26
N ILE A 6 -13.96 -7.39 -15.46
CA ILE A 6 -14.85 -6.99 -14.37
C ILE A 6 -15.28 -5.54 -14.56
N ASP A 7 -16.58 -5.29 -14.66
CA ASP A 7 -17.18 -3.96 -14.52
C ASP A 7 -17.54 -3.74 -13.05
N LEU A 8 -17.00 -2.68 -12.46
CA LEU A 8 -17.23 -2.34 -11.04
C LEU A 8 -18.58 -1.65 -10.80
N THR A 9 -19.29 -1.22 -11.85
CA THR A 9 -20.59 -0.53 -11.74
C THR A 9 -21.61 -1.42 -11.02
N GLY A 10 -22.24 -0.88 -9.98
CA GLY A 10 -23.25 -1.58 -9.19
C GLY A 10 -22.74 -2.73 -8.30
N LYS A 11 -21.42 -2.95 -8.22
CA LYS A 11 -20.84 -4.03 -7.41
C LYS A 11 -20.65 -3.62 -5.95
N THR A 12 -20.56 -4.63 -5.09
CA THR A 12 -20.18 -4.48 -3.68
C THR A 12 -18.70 -4.84 -3.52
N ILE A 13 -17.92 -3.92 -3.01
CA ILE A 13 -16.48 -4.05 -2.81
C ILE A 13 -16.18 -4.09 -1.30
N LEU A 14 -15.40 -5.07 -0.86
CA LEU A 14 -14.83 -5.07 0.49
C LEU A 14 -13.42 -4.49 0.44
N VAL A 15 -13.18 -3.41 1.18
CA VAL A 15 -11.85 -2.82 1.37
C VAL A 15 -11.44 -3.04 2.83
N THR A 16 -10.43 -3.87 3.08
CA THR A 16 -9.86 -4.03 4.41
C THR A 16 -8.72 -3.04 4.61
N GLY A 17 -8.51 -2.58 5.85
CA GLY A 17 -7.58 -1.46 6.11
C GLY A 17 -8.12 -0.14 5.57
N ALA A 18 -9.44 0.03 5.59
CA ALA A 18 -10.14 1.14 4.95
C ALA A 18 -9.88 2.51 5.61
N ALA A 19 -9.53 2.56 6.89
CA ALA A 19 -9.08 3.77 7.57
C ALA A 19 -7.56 4.04 7.38
N GLY A 20 -6.85 3.11 6.72
CA GLY A 20 -5.45 3.24 6.38
C GLY A 20 -5.20 4.26 5.26
N PHE A 21 -3.93 4.60 5.04
CA PHE A 21 -3.51 5.59 4.04
C PHE A 21 -3.99 5.24 2.61
N ILE A 22 -3.65 4.05 2.13
CA ILE A 22 -4.02 3.62 0.78
C ILE A 22 -5.52 3.29 0.72
N GLY A 23 -6.06 2.58 1.75
CA GLY A 23 -7.45 2.15 1.78
C GLY A 23 -8.44 3.30 1.71
N SER A 24 -8.23 4.36 2.49
CA SER A 24 -9.13 5.53 2.47
C SER A 24 -9.11 6.27 1.13
N ASN A 25 -7.94 6.40 0.50
CA ASN A 25 -7.82 7.03 -0.82
C ASN A 25 -8.46 6.15 -1.91
N LEU A 26 -8.33 4.82 -1.81
CA LEU A 26 -9.01 3.89 -2.71
C LEU A 26 -10.55 4.02 -2.60
N VAL A 27 -11.10 4.04 -1.38
CA VAL A 27 -12.55 4.19 -1.18
C VAL A 27 -13.05 5.50 -1.77
N LYS A 28 -12.36 6.62 -1.52
CA LYS A 28 -12.70 7.92 -2.11
C LYS A 28 -12.67 7.90 -3.63
N ARG A 29 -11.66 7.27 -4.23
CA ARG A 29 -11.52 7.12 -5.67
C ARG A 29 -12.65 6.29 -6.27
N LEU A 30 -13.00 5.16 -5.66
CA LEU A 30 -14.12 4.31 -6.11
C LEU A 30 -15.44 5.09 -6.11
N PHE A 31 -15.71 5.87 -5.07
CA PHE A 31 -16.93 6.69 -4.99
C PHE A 31 -16.98 7.85 -5.98
N ASN A 32 -15.85 8.36 -6.42
CA ASN A 32 -15.79 9.42 -7.43
C ASN A 32 -15.97 8.89 -8.85
N ASP A 33 -15.42 7.72 -9.15
CA ASP A 33 -15.24 7.25 -10.52
C ASP A 33 -16.21 6.13 -10.92
N VAL A 34 -16.79 5.41 -9.94
CA VAL A 34 -17.65 4.25 -10.22
C VAL A 34 -19.10 4.52 -9.82
N GLU A 35 -20.00 4.36 -10.77
CA GLU A 35 -21.43 4.57 -10.52
C GLU A 35 -22.06 3.43 -9.72
N ASN A 36 -22.97 3.78 -8.80
CA ASN A 36 -23.77 2.85 -8.01
C ASN A 36 -22.98 1.78 -7.25
N ILE A 37 -21.71 2.06 -6.95
CA ILE A 37 -20.85 1.15 -6.20
C ILE A 37 -21.23 1.18 -4.70
N LYS A 38 -21.23 0.00 -4.07
CA LYS A 38 -21.30 -0.15 -2.61
C LYS A 38 -19.91 -0.52 -2.08
N VAL A 39 -19.46 0.17 -1.05
CA VAL A 39 -18.17 -0.15 -0.41
C VAL A 39 -18.38 -0.48 1.05
N ILE A 40 -17.86 -1.62 1.48
CA ILE A 40 -17.79 -2.04 2.87
C ILE A 40 -16.32 -1.89 3.29
N GLY A 41 -16.05 -1.10 4.32
CA GLY A 41 -14.72 -0.95 4.90
C GLY A 41 -14.61 -1.67 6.23
N ILE A 42 -13.48 -2.33 6.48
CA ILE A 42 -13.13 -2.83 7.81
C ILE A 42 -11.75 -2.35 8.20
N ASP A 43 -11.60 -1.88 9.44
CA ASP A 43 -10.31 -1.49 10.03
C ASP A 43 -10.37 -1.63 11.55
N SER A 44 -9.28 -2.08 12.15
CA SER A 44 -9.15 -2.24 13.60
C SER A 44 -8.76 -0.96 14.34
N ILE A 45 -8.47 0.13 13.61
CA ILE A 45 -8.08 1.44 14.16
C ILE A 45 -6.97 1.31 15.23
N THR A 46 -5.93 0.52 14.92
CA THR A 46 -4.81 0.32 15.84
C THR A 46 -4.10 1.65 16.18
N ASP A 47 -3.56 1.76 17.38
CA ASP A 47 -2.81 2.90 17.90
C ASP A 47 -1.32 2.90 17.52
N TYR A 48 -0.94 2.15 16.47
CA TYR A 48 0.42 2.12 15.94
C TYR A 48 0.97 3.52 15.60
N TYR A 49 0.09 4.40 15.17
CA TYR A 49 0.31 5.85 15.04
C TYR A 49 -0.96 6.60 15.42
N ASP A 50 -0.91 7.94 15.46
CA ASP A 50 -2.04 8.79 15.86
C ASP A 50 -3.35 8.37 15.16
N VAL A 51 -4.30 7.92 15.96
CA VAL A 51 -5.60 7.43 15.47
C VAL A 51 -6.47 8.54 14.91
N ASN A 52 -6.24 9.80 15.27
CA ASN A 52 -7.05 10.92 14.79
C ASN A 52 -6.97 11.05 13.27
N ILE A 53 -5.80 10.79 12.66
CA ILE A 53 -5.67 10.81 11.20
C ILE A 53 -6.51 9.70 10.53
N LYS A 54 -6.74 8.57 11.22
CA LYS A 54 -7.62 7.50 10.72
C LYS A 54 -9.08 7.92 10.79
N PHE A 55 -9.50 8.55 11.88
CA PHE A 55 -10.86 9.07 12.02
C PHE A 55 -11.16 10.18 11.01
N GLU A 56 -10.22 11.09 10.75
CA GLU A 56 -10.40 12.12 9.72
C GLU A 56 -10.56 11.53 8.31
N ARG A 57 -9.77 10.51 7.97
CA ARG A 57 -9.94 9.78 6.70
C ARG A 57 -11.34 9.15 6.58
N LEU A 58 -11.85 8.54 7.64
CA LEU A 58 -13.21 7.97 7.67
C LEU A 58 -14.28 9.06 7.53
N LYS A 59 -14.13 10.17 8.25
CA LYS A 59 -15.02 11.32 8.18
C LYS A 59 -15.09 11.92 6.77
N GLU A 60 -13.95 12.01 6.07
CA GLU A 60 -13.93 12.43 4.66
C GLU A 60 -14.75 11.48 3.77
N ILE A 61 -14.64 10.16 3.97
CA ILE A 61 -15.42 9.16 3.24
C ILE A 61 -16.90 9.29 3.56
N GLU A 62 -17.28 9.41 4.83
CA GLU A 62 -18.67 9.57 5.28
C GLU A 62 -19.30 10.83 4.69
N ALA A 63 -18.53 11.94 4.63
CA ALA A 63 -19.00 13.21 4.06
C ALA A 63 -19.33 13.15 2.55
N MET A 64 -18.87 12.12 1.84
CA MET A 64 -19.22 11.91 0.42
C MET A 64 -20.68 11.45 0.23
N GLY A 65 -21.36 10.96 1.28
CA GLY A 65 -22.78 10.57 1.24
C GLY A 65 -23.08 9.43 0.26
N LYS A 66 -22.13 8.52 0.06
CA LYS A 66 -22.24 7.35 -0.83
C LYS A 66 -22.66 6.09 -0.07
N ASP A 67 -22.89 4.99 -0.78
CA ASP A 67 -23.24 3.69 -0.15
C ASP A 67 -22.03 3.08 0.56
N TRP A 68 -21.79 3.57 1.77
CA TRP A 68 -20.67 3.28 2.64
C TRP A 68 -21.12 2.57 3.91
N THR A 69 -20.44 1.47 4.23
CA THR A 69 -20.58 0.79 5.53
C THR A 69 -19.21 0.60 6.14
N PHE A 70 -18.99 1.11 7.35
CA PHE A 70 -17.75 0.89 8.08
C PHE A 70 -17.94 -0.10 9.23
N VAL A 71 -17.03 -1.07 9.31
CA VAL A 71 -16.97 -2.06 10.39
C VAL A 71 -15.68 -1.83 11.17
N HIS A 72 -15.80 -1.42 12.43
CA HIS A 72 -14.67 -1.26 13.33
C HIS A 72 -14.34 -2.61 13.97
N ASP A 73 -13.53 -3.41 13.31
CA ASP A 73 -13.09 -4.72 13.80
C ASP A 73 -11.78 -5.15 13.08
N SER A 74 -11.17 -6.20 13.56
CA SER A 74 -9.96 -6.79 12.98
C SER A 74 -10.31 -7.88 11.96
N ILE A 75 -9.55 -7.95 10.86
CA ILE A 75 -9.63 -9.09 9.94
C ILE A 75 -9.19 -10.42 10.60
N ALA A 76 -8.48 -10.37 11.73
CA ALA A 76 -8.17 -11.55 12.54
C ALA A 76 -9.41 -12.08 13.31
N ASN A 77 -10.48 -11.29 13.45
CA ASN A 77 -11.75 -11.73 13.99
C ASN A 77 -12.56 -12.46 12.91
N LYS A 78 -12.48 -13.80 12.94
CA LYS A 78 -13.15 -14.65 11.96
C LYS A 78 -14.67 -14.42 11.90
N GLU A 79 -15.31 -14.25 13.07
CA GLU A 79 -16.76 -14.05 13.16
C GLU A 79 -17.18 -12.74 12.50
N ALA A 80 -16.38 -11.66 12.65
CA ALA A 80 -16.65 -10.38 11.99
C ALA A 80 -16.56 -10.52 10.47
N ILE A 81 -15.57 -11.24 9.94
CA ILE A 81 -15.42 -11.49 8.51
C ILE A 81 -16.58 -12.33 7.98
N GLU A 82 -16.95 -13.42 8.65
CA GLU A 82 -18.07 -14.27 8.26
C GLU A 82 -19.39 -13.47 8.24
N LYS A 83 -19.62 -12.59 9.22
CA LYS A 83 -20.80 -11.72 9.26
C LYS A 83 -20.85 -10.75 8.09
N ILE A 84 -19.69 -10.15 7.70
CA ILE A 84 -19.62 -9.24 6.55
C ILE A 84 -20.01 -9.98 5.27
N PHE A 85 -19.41 -11.13 5.01
CA PHE A 85 -19.67 -11.89 3.78
C PHE A 85 -21.07 -12.50 3.75
N SER A 86 -21.59 -13.00 4.88
CA SER A 86 -22.95 -13.57 4.94
C SER A 86 -24.06 -12.53 4.75
N ALA A 87 -23.81 -11.27 5.12
CA ALA A 87 -24.77 -10.18 4.98
C ALA A 87 -24.71 -9.47 3.62
N ASN A 88 -23.68 -9.71 2.80
CA ASN A 88 -23.45 -8.96 1.57
C ASN A 88 -22.92 -9.89 0.47
N GLN A 89 -23.39 -9.67 -0.75
CA GLN A 89 -22.82 -10.31 -1.94
C GLN A 89 -21.60 -9.52 -2.41
N ILE A 90 -20.42 -9.87 -1.89
CA ILE A 90 -19.17 -9.18 -2.19
C ILE A 90 -18.61 -9.69 -3.52
N SER A 91 -18.43 -8.79 -4.49
CA SER A 91 -17.89 -9.12 -5.80
C SER A 91 -16.35 -9.08 -5.82
N VAL A 92 -15.76 -8.03 -5.24
CA VAL A 92 -14.30 -7.85 -5.22
C VAL A 92 -13.83 -7.55 -3.79
N VAL A 93 -12.74 -8.18 -3.41
CA VAL A 93 -12.06 -7.91 -2.13
C VAL A 93 -10.74 -7.23 -2.40
N VAL A 94 -10.50 -6.08 -1.74
CA VAL A 94 -9.20 -5.41 -1.74
C VAL A 94 -8.63 -5.48 -0.33
N ASN A 95 -7.72 -6.43 -0.09
CA ASN A 95 -7.14 -6.66 1.23
C ASN A 95 -5.88 -5.82 1.43
N LEU A 96 -6.05 -4.65 2.04
CA LEU A 96 -4.95 -3.74 2.42
C LEU A 96 -4.65 -3.78 3.93
N ALA A 97 -5.53 -4.36 4.74
CA ALA A 97 -5.31 -4.50 6.17
C ALA A 97 -4.08 -5.36 6.45
N ALA A 98 -3.14 -4.79 7.17
CA ALA A 98 -1.94 -5.45 7.63
C ALA A 98 -1.25 -4.61 8.71
N GLN A 99 -0.52 -5.26 9.62
CA GLN A 99 0.52 -4.56 10.34
C GLN A 99 1.71 -4.35 9.41
N ALA A 100 2.03 -3.08 9.15
CA ALA A 100 3.12 -2.67 8.27
C ALA A 100 4.31 -2.13 9.07
N GLY A 101 5.47 -2.02 8.41
CA GLY A 101 6.69 -1.49 9.02
C GLY A 101 7.69 -2.59 9.39
N VAL A 102 8.87 -2.54 8.77
CA VAL A 102 9.94 -3.53 8.99
C VAL A 102 10.43 -3.51 10.44
N ARG A 103 10.68 -2.33 10.99
CA ARG A 103 11.29 -2.19 12.33
C ARG A 103 10.34 -2.60 13.46
N TYR A 104 9.07 -2.27 13.35
CA TYR A 104 8.08 -2.62 14.36
C TYR A 104 7.87 -4.14 14.46
N SER A 105 8.16 -4.89 13.38
CA SER A 105 8.10 -6.37 13.41
C SER A 105 9.16 -7.01 14.33
N ILE A 106 10.19 -6.26 14.71
CA ILE A 106 11.23 -6.70 15.66
C ILE A 106 10.72 -6.57 17.10
N THR A 107 9.99 -5.49 17.39
CA THR A 107 9.55 -5.17 18.77
C THR A 107 8.15 -5.69 19.09
N ASN A 108 7.30 -5.90 18.08
CA ASN A 108 5.94 -6.42 18.26
C ASN A 108 5.60 -7.45 17.17
N PRO A 109 6.22 -8.64 17.19
CA PRO A 109 6.01 -9.68 16.18
C PRO A 109 4.57 -10.23 16.15
N ASP A 110 3.91 -10.32 17.31
CA ASP A 110 2.56 -10.90 17.42
C ASP A 110 1.53 -10.12 16.59
N ALA A 111 1.65 -8.80 16.50
CA ALA A 111 0.78 -7.98 15.66
C ALA A 111 0.85 -8.38 14.18
N TYR A 112 2.03 -8.82 13.71
CA TYR A 112 2.23 -9.28 12.33
C TYR A 112 1.65 -10.67 12.10
N ILE A 113 1.78 -11.59 13.06
CA ILE A 113 1.17 -12.90 12.97
C ILE A 113 -0.36 -12.76 12.93
N GLN A 114 -0.93 -11.99 13.86
CA GLN A 114 -2.38 -11.82 13.94
C GLN A 114 -2.96 -11.15 12.70
N SER A 115 -2.43 -9.99 12.30
CA SER A 115 -2.98 -9.25 11.18
C SER A 115 -2.62 -9.87 9.82
N ASN A 116 -1.33 -10.21 9.62
CA ASN A 116 -0.86 -10.55 8.29
C ASN A 116 -1.05 -12.02 7.94
N LEU A 117 -1.02 -12.94 8.92
CA LEU A 117 -1.22 -14.36 8.66
C LEU A 117 -2.64 -14.79 9.00
N ILE A 118 -3.06 -14.65 10.26
CA ILE A 118 -4.40 -15.10 10.68
C ILE A 118 -5.48 -14.29 9.97
N GLY A 119 -5.33 -12.94 9.95
CA GLY A 119 -6.27 -12.07 9.26
C GLY A 119 -6.38 -12.37 7.78
N PHE A 120 -5.25 -12.55 7.08
CA PHE A 120 -5.27 -12.87 5.65
C PHE A 120 -5.85 -14.26 5.38
N TYR A 121 -5.57 -15.25 6.24
CA TYR A 121 -6.20 -16.56 6.18
C TYR A 121 -7.73 -16.45 6.28
N ASN A 122 -8.28 -15.66 7.21
CA ASN A 122 -9.73 -15.46 7.33
C ASN A 122 -10.33 -14.87 6.05
N ILE A 123 -9.64 -13.92 5.39
CA ILE A 123 -10.08 -13.36 4.11
C ILE A 123 -10.07 -14.43 3.00
N LEU A 124 -9.03 -15.26 2.93
CA LEU A 124 -8.95 -16.35 1.94
C LEU A 124 -10.07 -17.38 2.13
N GLU A 125 -10.35 -17.78 3.38
CA GLU A 125 -11.46 -18.70 3.68
C GLU A 125 -12.82 -18.08 3.34
N ALA A 126 -13.02 -16.80 3.63
CA ALA A 126 -14.24 -16.11 3.23
C ALA A 126 -14.40 -16.07 1.71
N CYS A 127 -13.35 -15.72 0.96
CA CYS A 127 -13.36 -15.75 -0.51
C CYS A 127 -13.63 -17.15 -1.07
N ARG A 128 -13.16 -18.21 -0.38
CA ARG A 128 -13.41 -19.59 -0.77
C ARG A 128 -14.88 -20.01 -0.64
N HIS A 129 -15.56 -19.51 0.40
CA HIS A 129 -16.93 -19.91 0.70
C HIS A 129 -17.99 -18.98 0.10
N HIS A 130 -17.57 -17.84 -0.45
CA HIS A 130 -18.44 -16.87 -1.11
C HIS A 130 -17.84 -16.54 -2.48
N GLU A 131 -18.56 -16.72 -3.55
CA GLU A 131 -18.12 -16.60 -4.95
C GLU A 131 -17.59 -15.17 -5.27
N VAL A 132 -16.35 -14.89 -4.84
CA VAL A 132 -15.68 -13.62 -5.10
C VAL A 132 -15.07 -13.63 -6.50
N GLU A 133 -15.34 -12.61 -7.30
CA GLU A 133 -14.83 -12.50 -8.67
C GLU A 133 -13.32 -12.20 -8.68
N HIS A 134 -12.81 -11.43 -7.72
CA HIS A 134 -11.39 -11.08 -7.63
C HIS A 134 -10.96 -10.74 -6.21
N LEU A 135 -9.84 -11.31 -5.77
CA LEU A 135 -9.11 -10.91 -4.57
C LEU A 135 -7.85 -10.13 -4.98
N VAL A 136 -7.81 -8.85 -4.71
CA VAL A 136 -6.60 -8.01 -4.80
C VAL A 136 -6.01 -7.84 -3.41
N TYR A 137 -4.71 -8.06 -3.23
CA TYR A 137 -4.12 -7.96 -1.90
C TYR A 137 -2.75 -7.28 -1.90
N ALA A 138 -2.46 -6.59 -0.81
CA ALA A 138 -1.20 -5.91 -0.59
C ALA A 138 -0.09 -6.90 -0.23
N SER A 139 0.90 -7.06 -1.11
CA SER A 139 2.24 -7.54 -0.79
C SER A 139 3.16 -6.33 -0.51
N SER A 140 4.48 -6.48 -0.64
CA SER A 140 5.44 -5.42 -0.34
C SER A 140 6.75 -5.66 -1.08
N SER A 141 7.45 -4.60 -1.47
CA SER A 141 8.83 -4.67 -1.94
C SER A 141 9.80 -5.27 -0.91
N SER A 142 9.42 -5.31 0.36
CA SER A 142 10.21 -5.96 1.41
C SER A 142 10.42 -7.47 1.18
N VAL A 143 9.59 -8.12 0.36
CA VAL A 143 9.75 -9.55 0.01
C VAL A 143 11.03 -9.82 -0.75
N TYR A 144 11.59 -8.81 -1.44
CA TYR A 144 12.87 -8.94 -2.14
C TYR A 144 14.06 -9.16 -1.20
N GLY A 145 13.92 -8.77 0.09
CA GLY A 145 14.88 -9.07 1.14
C GLY A 145 16.29 -8.62 0.78
N SER A 146 17.22 -9.57 0.78
CA SER A 146 18.64 -9.34 0.46
C SER A 146 18.98 -9.40 -1.04
N ASN A 147 18.00 -9.35 -1.95
CA ASN A 147 18.24 -9.31 -3.38
C ASN A 147 19.05 -8.05 -3.77
N MET A 148 20.15 -8.24 -4.48
CA MET A 148 21.03 -7.16 -4.94
C MET A 148 20.78 -6.73 -6.40
N LYS A 149 20.03 -7.53 -7.16
CA LYS A 149 19.66 -7.22 -8.53
C LYS A 149 18.60 -6.12 -8.55
N VAL A 150 18.79 -5.09 -9.33
CA VAL A 150 17.85 -4.00 -9.59
C VAL A 150 17.74 -3.72 -11.09
N PRO A 151 16.55 -3.34 -11.62
CA PRO A 151 15.25 -3.23 -10.92
C PRO A 151 14.78 -4.59 -10.37
N TYR A 152 14.00 -4.54 -9.30
CA TYR A 152 13.36 -5.74 -8.74
C TYR A 152 12.26 -6.23 -9.68
N SER A 153 12.40 -7.47 -10.16
CA SER A 153 11.41 -8.13 -11.03
C SER A 153 10.51 -9.08 -10.23
N THR A 154 9.27 -9.23 -10.65
CA THR A 154 8.36 -10.24 -10.07
C THR A 154 8.84 -11.68 -10.32
N ASP A 155 9.71 -11.90 -11.30
CA ASP A 155 10.34 -13.18 -11.61
C ASP A 155 11.55 -13.51 -10.72
N ASP A 156 12.02 -12.52 -9.94
CA ASP A 156 13.14 -12.75 -9.02
C ASP A 156 12.73 -13.71 -7.90
N LYS A 157 13.64 -14.61 -7.53
CA LYS A 157 13.46 -15.46 -6.35
C LYS A 157 13.48 -14.61 -5.08
N VAL A 158 12.41 -14.71 -4.28
CA VAL A 158 12.21 -13.96 -3.04
C VAL A 158 12.17 -14.93 -1.84
N GLU A 159 13.32 -15.56 -1.58
CA GLU A 159 13.48 -16.63 -0.60
C GLU A 159 14.26 -16.19 0.66
N ASN A 160 14.83 -14.97 0.66
CA ASN A 160 15.71 -14.47 1.71
C ASN A 160 15.16 -13.20 2.37
N PRO A 161 14.01 -13.29 3.10
CA PRO A 161 13.45 -12.13 3.79
C PRO A 161 14.36 -11.67 4.91
N VAL A 162 14.52 -10.37 5.10
CA VAL A 162 15.37 -9.76 6.14
C VAL A 162 14.58 -9.27 7.36
N SER A 163 13.27 -9.52 7.39
CA SER A 163 12.40 -9.16 8.51
C SER A 163 11.19 -10.08 8.60
N LEU A 164 10.59 -10.18 9.80
CA LEU A 164 9.34 -10.91 9.98
C LEU A 164 8.22 -10.30 9.12
N TYR A 165 8.16 -8.97 8.98
CA TYR A 165 7.22 -8.32 8.06
C TYR A 165 7.36 -8.84 6.64
N ALA A 166 8.58 -8.90 6.10
CA ALA A 166 8.83 -9.42 4.75
C ALA A 166 8.39 -10.90 4.64
N ALA A 167 8.72 -11.71 5.66
CA ALA A 167 8.31 -13.11 5.69
C ALA A 167 6.79 -13.29 5.70
N THR A 168 6.04 -12.48 6.48
CA THR A 168 4.57 -12.52 6.46
C THR A 168 3.99 -12.11 5.12
N LYS A 169 4.56 -11.10 4.45
CA LYS A 169 4.09 -10.68 3.12
C LYS A 169 4.39 -11.74 2.04
N LYS A 170 5.56 -12.38 2.11
CA LYS A 170 5.83 -13.52 1.23
C LYS A 170 4.91 -14.70 1.51
N SER A 171 4.59 -14.96 2.78
CA SER A 171 3.60 -15.99 3.15
C SER A 171 2.23 -15.68 2.56
N ASN A 172 1.80 -14.42 2.51
CA ASN A 172 0.53 -14.04 1.85
C ASN A 172 0.54 -14.41 0.37
N GLU A 173 1.65 -14.17 -0.36
CA GLU A 173 1.76 -14.58 -1.77
C GLU A 173 1.63 -16.10 -1.93
N LEU A 174 2.30 -16.89 -1.09
CA LEU A 174 2.24 -18.36 -1.12
C LEU A 174 0.85 -18.88 -0.76
N MET A 175 0.21 -18.33 0.26
CA MET A 175 -1.15 -18.70 0.66
C MET A 175 -2.15 -18.37 -0.45
N ALA A 176 -2.13 -17.18 -1.03
CA ALA A 176 -3.00 -16.79 -2.11
C ALA A 176 -2.82 -17.69 -3.34
N HIS A 177 -1.57 -18.00 -3.72
CA HIS A 177 -1.27 -18.93 -4.80
C HIS A 177 -1.89 -20.32 -4.55
N ALA A 178 -1.71 -20.85 -3.33
CA ALA A 178 -2.26 -22.16 -2.96
C ALA A 178 -3.80 -22.18 -3.03
N TYR A 179 -4.47 -21.12 -2.55
CA TYR A 179 -5.93 -20.98 -2.64
C TYR A 179 -6.43 -20.80 -4.08
N SER A 180 -5.73 -20.02 -4.89
CA SER A 180 -6.03 -19.91 -6.32
C SER A 180 -5.91 -21.25 -7.02
N LYS A 181 -4.88 -22.05 -6.71
CA LYS A 181 -4.68 -23.38 -7.31
C LYS A 181 -5.74 -24.40 -6.88
N LEU A 182 -6.08 -24.42 -5.59
CA LEU A 182 -6.99 -25.41 -5.00
C LEU A 182 -8.46 -25.08 -5.25
N TYR A 183 -8.81 -23.80 -5.15
CA TYR A 183 -10.21 -23.35 -5.11
C TYR A 183 -10.59 -22.42 -6.27
N ASN A 184 -9.66 -22.21 -7.22
CA ASN A 184 -9.88 -21.38 -8.40
C ASN A 184 -10.29 -19.93 -8.07
N ILE A 185 -9.74 -19.37 -6.98
CA ILE A 185 -9.99 -17.97 -6.58
C ILE A 185 -9.09 -17.05 -7.40
N PRO A 186 -9.63 -16.16 -8.26
CA PRO A 186 -8.80 -15.19 -8.97
C PRO A 186 -8.14 -14.24 -7.98
N SER A 187 -6.80 -14.20 -7.98
CA SER A 187 -6.06 -13.43 -6.97
C SER A 187 -4.89 -12.68 -7.57
N THR A 188 -4.79 -11.38 -7.24
CA THR A 188 -3.67 -10.53 -7.66
C THR A 188 -2.97 -9.90 -6.46
N GLY A 189 -1.68 -10.21 -6.31
CA GLY A 189 -0.80 -9.59 -5.31
C GLY A 189 -0.12 -8.35 -5.87
N LEU A 190 -0.06 -7.28 -5.06
CA LEU A 190 0.62 -6.04 -5.41
C LEU A 190 1.80 -5.80 -4.46
N ARG A 191 3.03 -5.82 -4.97
CA ARG A 191 4.24 -5.49 -4.23
C ARG A 191 4.41 -3.97 -4.24
N PHE A 192 3.90 -3.31 -3.21
CA PHE A 192 4.02 -1.87 -3.06
C PHE A 192 5.46 -1.47 -2.72
N PHE A 193 5.94 -0.43 -3.40
CA PHE A 193 7.15 0.29 -3.05
C PHE A 193 6.83 1.41 -2.05
N THR A 194 7.65 2.46 -1.97
CA THR A 194 7.46 3.50 -0.96
C THR A 194 6.35 4.46 -1.36
N VAL A 195 5.17 4.30 -0.78
CA VAL A 195 4.01 5.16 -1.04
C VAL A 195 4.07 6.42 -0.19
N TYR A 196 3.83 7.58 -0.79
CA TYR A 196 3.81 8.87 -0.10
C TYR A 196 2.66 9.77 -0.60
N GLY A 197 2.32 10.81 0.17
CA GLY A 197 1.28 11.77 -0.20
C GLY A 197 0.50 12.33 0.99
N PRO A 198 -0.55 13.14 0.72
CA PRO A 198 -1.44 13.71 1.73
C PRO A 198 -2.08 12.66 2.63
N ALA A 199 -2.31 13.03 3.89
CA ALA A 199 -2.86 12.13 4.90
C ALA A 199 -2.11 10.78 5.00
N GLY A 200 -0.81 10.78 4.72
CA GLY A 200 0.02 9.58 4.75
C GLY A 200 0.28 9.03 6.14
N ARG A 201 1.15 8.03 6.22
CA ARG A 201 1.50 7.39 7.50
C ARG A 201 2.58 8.20 8.23
N PRO A 202 2.37 8.56 9.52
CA PRO A 202 3.33 9.36 10.29
C PRO A 202 4.69 8.69 10.53
N ASP A 203 4.78 7.38 10.41
CA ASP A 203 6.02 6.60 10.55
C ASP A 203 6.89 6.59 9.27
N MET A 204 6.39 7.13 8.16
CA MET A 204 7.16 7.27 6.92
C MET A 204 8.12 8.47 6.96
N ALA A 205 9.24 8.36 6.22
CA ALA A 205 10.34 9.32 6.29
C ALA A 205 9.90 10.77 6.03
N TYR A 206 9.14 11.04 4.97
CA TYR A 206 8.69 12.40 4.64
C TYR A 206 7.85 13.03 5.75
N PHE A 207 6.98 12.25 6.37
CA PHE A 207 6.12 12.70 7.45
C PHE A 207 6.92 12.86 8.76
N GLY A 208 7.74 11.86 9.09
CA GLY A 208 8.60 11.90 10.28
C GLY A 208 9.62 13.03 10.23
N PHE A 209 10.18 13.34 9.07
CA PHE A 209 11.06 14.49 8.86
C PHE A 209 10.31 15.80 9.07
N THR A 210 9.14 15.96 8.47
CA THR A 210 8.30 17.15 8.63
C THR A 210 7.97 17.41 10.12
N ASN A 211 7.52 16.36 10.84
CA ASN A 211 7.22 16.48 12.27
C ASN A 211 8.41 16.95 13.11
N LYS A 212 9.61 16.46 12.79
CA LYS A 212 10.84 16.89 13.48
C LYS A 212 11.21 18.32 13.15
N LEU A 213 11.20 18.67 11.86
CA LEU A 213 11.57 20.01 11.40
C LEU A 213 10.66 21.09 11.98
N VAL A 214 9.34 20.84 12.05
CA VAL A 214 8.36 21.76 12.67
C VAL A 214 8.64 21.97 14.15
N LYS A 215 9.20 20.96 14.85
CA LYS A 215 9.60 21.05 16.25
C LYS A 215 10.99 21.63 16.47
N GLY A 216 11.73 21.96 15.41
CA GLY A 216 13.13 22.37 15.49
C GLY A 216 14.09 21.22 15.86
N GLU A 217 13.67 19.97 15.66
CA GLU A 217 14.49 18.80 15.90
C GLU A 217 15.35 18.44 14.68
N THR A 218 16.51 17.81 14.92
CA THR A 218 17.40 17.36 13.85
C THR A 218 16.91 16.07 13.19
N ILE A 219 16.86 16.05 11.87
CA ILE A 219 16.61 14.84 11.08
C ILE A 219 17.93 14.09 10.81
N LYS A 220 17.87 12.75 10.88
CA LYS A 220 19.00 11.87 10.55
C LYS A 220 18.85 11.31 9.16
N ILE A 221 19.82 11.57 8.31
CA ILE A 221 19.88 11.10 6.92
C ILE A 221 20.90 9.96 6.85
N PHE A 222 20.39 8.74 6.73
CA PHE A 222 21.20 7.52 6.75
C PHE A 222 22.02 7.34 5.46
N ASN A 223 23.09 6.53 5.57
CA ASN A 223 24.08 6.29 4.53
C ASN A 223 24.63 7.58 3.93
N TYR A 224 24.79 8.62 4.75
CA TYR A 224 25.26 9.94 4.30
C TYR A 224 24.45 10.50 3.12
N GLY A 225 23.19 10.06 2.95
CA GLY A 225 22.32 10.40 1.83
C GLY A 225 22.54 9.58 0.56
N ASN A 226 23.49 8.64 0.54
CA ASN A 226 23.77 7.78 -0.61
C ASN A 226 22.77 6.62 -0.75
N CYS A 227 21.49 6.93 -0.69
CA CYS A 227 20.40 5.98 -0.89
C CYS A 227 19.47 6.46 -2.00
N LYS A 228 18.94 5.49 -2.75
CA LYS A 228 17.88 5.76 -3.72
C LYS A 228 16.66 4.92 -3.41
N ARG A 229 15.48 5.53 -3.49
CA ARG A 229 14.20 4.86 -3.22
C ARG A 229 13.20 5.18 -4.32
N ASP A 230 12.40 4.20 -4.64
CA ASP A 230 11.24 4.36 -5.51
C ASP A 230 10.09 4.93 -4.67
N PHE A 231 9.86 6.22 -4.83
CA PHE A 231 8.74 6.93 -4.21
C PHE A 231 7.58 7.00 -5.19
N THR A 232 6.42 6.50 -4.78
CA THR A 232 5.22 6.49 -5.62
C THR A 232 4.10 7.26 -4.95
N TYR A 233 3.52 8.22 -5.66
CA TYR A 233 2.44 9.04 -5.15
C TYR A 233 1.17 8.20 -4.94
N VAL A 234 0.41 8.52 -3.90
CA VAL A 234 -0.74 7.69 -3.48
C VAL A 234 -1.83 7.57 -4.54
N ASP A 235 -2.10 8.62 -5.31
CA ASP A 235 -3.13 8.56 -6.35
C ASP A 235 -2.70 7.67 -7.52
N ASP A 236 -1.40 7.64 -7.84
CA ASP A 236 -0.85 6.69 -8.80
C ASP A 236 -1.01 5.25 -8.31
N ILE A 237 -0.78 4.99 -7.02
CA ILE A 237 -1.02 3.67 -6.43
C ILE A 237 -2.49 3.28 -6.53
N VAL A 238 -3.39 4.19 -6.18
CA VAL A 238 -4.83 3.96 -6.22
C VAL A 238 -5.33 3.71 -7.63
N GLU A 239 -4.85 4.46 -8.62
CA GLU A 239 -5.14 4.22 -10.04
C GLU A 239 -4.72 2.81 -10.47
N GLY A 240 -3.52 2.40 -10.10
CA GLY A 240 -3.04 1.04 -10.39
C GLY A 240 -3.92 -0.04 -9.74
N ILE A 241 -4.34 0.14 -8.48
CA ILE A 241 -5.25 -0.78 -7.80
C ILE A 241 -6.59 -0.86 -8.54
N VAL A 242 -7.19 0.27 -8.91
CA VAL A 242 -8.50 0.31 -9.59
C VAL A 242 -8.44 -0.41 -10.95
N ARG A 243 -7.36 -0.25 -11.71
CA ARG A 243 -7.17 -1.00 -12.97
C ARG A 243 -7.04 -2.49 -12.73
N VAL A 244 -6.24 -2.89 -11.74
CA VAL A 244 -6.07 -4.30 -11.38
C VAL A 244 -7.40 -4.93 -10.92
N MET A 245 -8.21 -4.22 -10.12
CA MET A 245 -9.53 -4.71 -9.69
C MET A 245 -10.44 -5.12 -10.85
N GLN A 246 -10.31 -4.46 -12.00
CA GLN A 246 -11.13 -4.68 -13.19
C GLN A 246 -10.60 -5.81 -14.10
N HIS A 247 -9.48 -6.43 -13.75
CA HIS A 247 -8.86 -7.49 -14.56
C HIS A 247 -8.41 -8.67 -13.70
N ALA A 248 -9.34 -9.56 -13.41
CA ALA A 248 -9.05 -10.78 -12.67
C ALA A 248 -8.22 -11.75 -13.53
N PRO A 249 -7.15 -12.35 -12.97
CA PRO A 249 -6.41 -13.38 -13.69
C PRO A 249 -7.29 -14.60 -13.97
N GLU A 250 -7.08 -15.22 -15.13
CA GLU A 250 -7.84 -16.38 -15.55
C GLU A 250 -6.99 -17.67 -15.48
N LYS A 251 -7.66 -18.78 -15.20
CA LYS A 251 -7.03 -20.09 -15.28
C LYS A 251 -6.76 -20.43 -16.73
N HIS A 252 -5.55 -20.86 -17.04
CA HIS A 252 -5.15 -21.30 -18.38
C HIS A 252 -4.20 -22.49 -18.31
N ASN A 253 -3.84 -23.07 -19.45
CA ASN A 253 -2.82 -24.11 -19.51
C ASN A 253 -1.47 -23.49 -19.90
N GLY A 254 -0.42 -23.92 -19.23
CA GLY A 254 0.95 -23.58 -19.60
C GLY A 254 1.39 -24.27 -20.90
N GLU A 255 2.58 -23.95 -21.38
CA GLU A 255 3.18 -24.56 -22.58
C GLU A 255 3.38 -26.08 -22.41
N ASP A 256 3.55 -26.55 -21.19
CA ASP A 256 3.64 -27.97 -20.81
C ASP A 256 2.27 -28.66 -20.71
N GLY A 257 1.17 -27.94 -20.97
CA GLY A 257 -0.22 -28.41 -20.85
C GLY A 257 -0.74 -28.52 -19.43
N LEU A 258 0.05 -28.15 -18.40
CA LEU A 258 -0.40 -28.17 -17.01
C LEU A 258 -1.22 -26.91 -16.67
N PRO A 259 -2.24 -27.03 -15.79
CA PRO A 259 -3.08 -25.91 -15.45
C PRO A 259 -2.34 -24.90 -14.56
N ILE A 260 -2.29 -23.66 -15.03
CA ILE A 260 -1.82 -22.48 -14.29
C ILE A 260 -3.01 -21.87 -13.57
N PRO A 261 -2.90 -21.60 -12.24
CA PRO A 261 -4.00 -21.04 -11.47
C PRO A 261 -4.29 -19.58 -11.87
N PRO A 262 -5.49 -19.06 -11.58
CA PRO A 262 -5.83 -17.65 -11.79
C PRO A 262 -5.13 -16.77 -10.73
N TYR A 263 -3.82 -16.63 -10.85
CA TYR A 263 -2.96 -15.96 -9.89
C TYR A 263 -1.89 -15.11 -10.58
N LYS A 264 -1.72 -13.87 -10.13
CA LYS A 264 -0.69 -12.98 -10.66
C LYS A 264 -0.11 -12.12 -9.54
N VAL A 265 1.14 -11.70 -9.69
CA VAL A 265 1.80 -10.71 -8.81
C VAL A 265 2.39 -9.61 -9.68
N TYR A 266 2.20 -8.36 -9.26
CA TYR A 266 2.79 -7.18 -9.91
C TYR A 266 3.59 -6.35 -8.91
N ASN A 267 4.65 -5.73 -9.39
CA ASN A 267 5.22 -4.58 -8.72
C ASN A 267 4.38 -3.34 -9.04
N ILE A 268 4.16 -2.52 -8.04
CA ILE A 268 3.56 -1.20 -8.21
C ILE A 268 4.45 -0.14 -7.57
N GLY A 269 5.07 0.66 -8.41
CA GLY A 269 6.07 1.67 -8.07
C GLY A 269 6.25 2.64 -9.22
N ASN A 270 7.00 3.73 -9.01
CA ASN A 270 7.27 4.75 -10.03
C ASN A 270 8.37 4.30 -11.02
N SER A 271 9.10 3.22 -10.71
CA SER A 271 10.23 2.72 -11.53
C SER A 271 11.35 3.75 -11.74
N HIS A 272 11.34 4.82 -10.94
CA HIS A 272 12.33 5.89 -10.96
C HIS A 272 12.92 6.10 -9.56
N PRO A 273 14.15 5.62 -9.30
CA PRO A 273 14.76 5.70 -7.98
C PRO A 273 15.30 7.11 -7.69
N GLU A 274 14.65 7.81 -6.76
CA GLU A 274 15.00 9.16 -6.33
C GLU A 274 16.13 9.15 -5.29
N ASN A 275 17.06 10.11 -5.39
CA ASN A 275 18.12 10.30 -4.40
C ASN A 275 17.56 10.86 -3.09
N LEU A 276 18.02 10.32 -1.94
CA LEU A 276 17.50 10.73 -0.63
C LEU A 276 17.81 12.19 -0.29
N LEU A 277 18.96 12.74 -0.68
CA LEU A 277 19.28 14.16 -0.44
C LEU A 277 18.41 15.07 -1.31
N GLU A 278 18.17 14.70 -2.56
CA GLU A 278 17.27 15.42 -3.46
C GLU A 278 15.84 15.39 -2.92
N PHE A 279 15.37 14.23 -2.47
CA PHE A 279 14.08 14.09 -1.80
C PHE A 279 13.95 15.04 -0.59
N VAL A 280 14.97 15.10 0.27
CA VAL A 280 14.98 15.96 1.45
C VAL A 280 15.00 17.45 1.05
N SER A 281 15.75 17.83 0.02
CA SER A 281 15.79 19.20 -0.49
C SER A 281 14.42 19.65 -1.03
N ILE A 282 13.78 18.80 -1.86
CA ILE A 282 12.44 19.10 -2.39
C ILE A 282 11.41 19.19 -1.27
N LEU A 283 11.45 18.26 -0.30
CA LEU A 283 10.55 18.31 0.86
C LEU A 283 10.68 19.64 1.61
N GLN A 284 11.90 20.08 1.89
CA GLN A 284 12.16 21.36 2.54
C GLN A 284 11.58 22.54 1.77
N GLU A 285 11.85 22.63 0.47
CA GLU A 285 11.37 23.69 -0.39
C GLU A 285 9.84 23.77 -0.39
N GLU A 286 9.17 22.62 -0.50
CA GLU A 286 7.70 22.57 -0.52
C GLU A 286 7.09 22.86 0.87
N LEU A 287 7.75 22.49 1.98
CA LEU A 287 7.32 22.86 3.34
C LEU A 287 7.43 24.38 3.58
N ILE A 288 8.50 25.02 3.11
CA ILE A 288 8.65 26.49 3.15
C ILE A 288 7.58 27.14 2.26
N ARG A 289 7.39 26.66 1.04
CA ARG A 289 6.39 27.17 0.10
C ARG A 289 4.97 27.11 0.66
N ALA A 290 4.61 26.01 1.31
CA ALA A 290 3.31 25.84 1.95
C ALA A 290 3.15 26.60 3.27
N GLY A 291 4.20 27.25 3.78
CA GLY A 291 4.17 27.98 5.07
C GLY A 291 4.22 27.07 6.30
N VAL A 292 4.61 25.81 6.14
CA VAL A 292 4.85 24.86 7.25
C VAL A 292 6.13 25.21 8.00
N LEU A 293 7.15 25.65 7.27
CA LEU A 293 8.41 26.15 7.81
C LEU A 293 8.62 27.63 7.43
N PRO A 294 9.30 28.44 8.26
CA PRO A 294 9.60 29.83 7.93
C PRO A 294 10.54 29.93 6.74
N LYS A 295 10.51 31.08 6.03
CA LYS A 295 11.30 31.30 4.81
C LYS A 295 12.81 31.27 5.03
N ASP A 296 13.25 31.60 6.23
CA ASP A 296 14.63 31.67 6.68
C ASP A 296 15.03 30.45 7.54
N TYR A 297 14.31 29.32 7.39
CA TYR A 297 14.60 28.11 8.16
C TYR A 297 16.00 27.58 7.86
N ASP A 298 16.83 27.48 8.91
CA ASP A 298 18.20 26.93 8.81
C ASP A 298 18.16 25.39 8.76
N PHE A 299 18.09 24.88 7.55
CA PHE A 299 17.99 23.45 7.33
C PHE A 299 19.27 22.70 7.65
N GLU A 300 20.44 23.33 7.44
CA GLU A 300 21.74 22.72 7.73
C GLU A 300 21.94 22.49 9.23
N ALA A 301 21.43 23.41 10.08
CA ALA A 301 21.46 23.24 11.53
C ALA A 301 20.56 22.10 12.03
N HIS A 302 19.59 21.66 11.21
CA HIS A 302 18.62 20.61 11.57
C HIS A 302 18.80 19.32 10.77
N LYS A 303 19.99 19.09 10.19
CA LYS A 303 20.32 17.93 9.39
C LYS A 303 21.60 17.27 9.88
N GLU A 304 21.56 15.95 10.10
CA GLU A 304 22.71 15.13 10.46
C GLU A 304 22.86 13.96 9.47
N LEU A 305 24.02 13.88 8.82
CA LEU A 305 24.36 12.76 7.96
C LEU A 305 24.99 11.65 8.80
N VAL A 306 24.38 10.44 8.78
CA VAL A 306 24.79 9.32 9.64
C VAL A 306 25.09 8.07 8.79
N PRO A 307 25.88 7.11 9.32
CA PRO A 307 26.16 5.85 8.63
C PRO A 307 24.90 5.06 8.29
N MET A 308 25.01 4.14 7.35
CA MET A 308 23.94 3.23 6.96
C MET A 308 23.51 2.36 8.13
N GLN A 309 22.22 2.11 8.24
CA GLN A 309 21.66 1.20 9.26
C GLN A 309 21.86 -0.26 8.85
N PRO A 310 22.08 -1.17 9.82
CA PRO A 310 22.12 -2.60 9.54
C PRO A 310 20.81 -3.10 8.90
N GLY A 311 20.93 -3.90 7.84
CA GLY A 311 19.79 -4.45 7.11
C GLY A 311 19.14 -3.49 6.11
N ASP A 312 19.63 -2.25 5.96
CA ASP A 312 19.19 -1.35 4.91
C ASP A 312 19.91 -1.65 3.58
N VAL A 313 19.32 -1.27 2.44
CA VAL A 313 19.90 -1.45 1.11
C VAL A 313 20.05 -0.10 0.40
N PRO A 314 21.13 0.09 -0.42
CA PRO A 314 21.41 1.41 -0.99
C PRO A 314 20.40 1.84 -2.06
N VAL A 315 19.84 0.90 -2.83
CA VAL A 315 18.91 1.21 -3.95
C VAL A 315 17.77 0.21 -3.96
N THR A 316 16.54 0.72 -4.09
CA THR A 316 15.34 -0.09 -4.32
C THR A 316 14.45 0.59 -5.36
N TYR A 317 14.11 -0.12 -6.43
CA TYR A 317 13.09 0.33 -7.38
C TYR A 317 12.48 -0.84 -8.16
N ALA A 318 11.25 -0.61 -8.63
CA ALA A 318 10.41 -1.59 -9.29
C ALA A 318 10.78 -1.76 -10.77
N ASP A 319 10.74 -3.00 -11.25
CA ASP A 319 10.39 -3.28 -12.63
C ASP A 319 8.86 -3.36 -12.74
N THR A 320 8.26 -2.37 -13.39
CA THR A 320 6.80 -2.24 -13.56
C THR A 320 6.36 -2.65 -14.96
N THR A 321 7.26 -3.15 -15.79
CA THR A 321 6.97 -3.55 -17.18
C THR A 321 5.73 -4.45 -17.28
N PRO A 322 5.55 -5.52 -16.46
CA PRO A 322 4.36 -6.35 -16.54
C PRO A 322 3.05 -5.59 -16.23
N LEU A 323 3.09 -4.63 -15.29
CA LEU A 323 1.94 -3.79 -14.97
C LEU A 323 1.62 -2.83 -16.13
N GLU A 324 2.67 -2.27 -16.76
CA GLU A 324 2.52 -1.36 -17.90
C GLU A 324 1.95 -2.09 -19.13
N GLU A 325 2.41 -3.29 -19.40
CA GLU A 325 1.95 -4.11 -20.54
C GLU A 325 0.51 -4.58 -20.37
N ASP A 326 0.15 -5.12 -19.19
CA ASP A 326 -1.16 -5.68 -18.93
C ASP A 326 -2.25 -4.59 -18.74
N PHE A 327 -1.91 -3.42 -18.20
CA PHE A 327 -2.89 -2.38 -17.85
C PHE A 327 -2.74 -1.05 -18.60
N GLY A 328 -1.71 -0.90 -19.44
CA GLY A 328 -1.43 0.36 -20.15
C GLY A 328 -1.21 1.54 -19.20
N TYR A 329 -0.67 1.27 -18.01
CA TYR A 329 -0.57 2.23 -16.92
C TYR A 329 0.83 2.26 -16.31
N LYS A 330 1.32 3.47 -16.10
CA LYS A 330 2.57 3.76 -15.39
C LYS A 330 2.35 4.94 -14.44
N PRO A 331 2.77 4.85 -13.16
CA PRO A 331 2.86 6.00 -12.28
C PRO A 331 3.64 7.14 -12.92
N SER A 332 3.18 8.38 -12.75
CA SER A 332 3.74 9.54 -13.45
C SER A 332 3.82 10.81 -12.62
N THR A 333 3.29 10.82 -11.40
CA THR A 333 3.35 12.00 -10.54
C THR A 333 4.79 12.27 -10.12
N SER A 334 5.27 13.50 -10.40
CA SER A 334 6.63 13.90 -10.02
C SER A 334 6.79 13.93 -8.49
N LEU A 335 8.00 13.65 -8.00
CA LEU A 335 8.30 13.72 -6.57
C LEU A 335 7.94 15.10 -5.99
N ARG A 336 8.25 16.16 -6.72
CA ARG A 336 7.94 17.55 -6.29
C ARG A 336 6.44 17.80 -6.16
N ASP A 337 5.64 17.39 -7.14
CA ASP A 337 4.19 17.62 -7.10
C ASP A 337 3.53 16.83 -5.96
N GLY A 338 3.95 15.60 -5.73
CA GLY A 338 3.46 14.80 -4.62
C GLY A 338 3.86 15.34 -3.25
N LEU A 339 5.11 15.83 -3.09
CA LEU A 339 5.56 16.48 -1.84
C LEU A 339 4.90 17.83 -1.62
N ARG A 340 4.59 18.57 -2.71
CA ARG A 340 3.79 19.79 -2.65
C ARG A 340 2.40 19.52 -2.09
N ALA A 341 1.70 18.56 -2.66
CA ALA A 341 0.38 18.17 -2.19
C ALA A 341 0.40 17.73 -0.71
N PHE A 342 1.43 16.98 -0.30
CA PHE A 342 1.63 16.61 1.10
C PHE A 342 1.85 17.83 2.00
N ALA A 343 2.72 18.77 1.61
CA ALA A 343 3.03 19.95 2.42
C ALA A 343 1.80 20.87 2.59
N GLU A 344 1.01 21.06 1.54
CA GLU A 344 -0.24 21.83 1.58
C GLU A 344 -1.29 21.16 2.49
N TRP A 345 -1.42 19.82 2.38
CA TRP A 345 -2.27 19.06 3.29
C TRP A 345 -1.80 19.16 4.74
N PHE A 346 -0.49 19.02 5.00
CA PHE A 346 0.09 19.09 6.35
C PHE A 346 -0.17 20.45 6.99
N GLN A 347 0.02 21.54 6.24
CA GLN A 347 -0.26 22.89 6.70
C GLN A 347 -1.73 23.07 7.11
N LYS A 348 -2.65 22.60 6.28
CA LYS A 348 -4.10 22.71 6.53
C LYS A 348 -4.56 21.86 7.71
N TYR A 349 -3.93 20.69 7.92
CA TYR A 349 -4.36 19.73 8.94
C TYR A 349 -3.76 19.98 10.30
N TYR A 350 -2.50 20.42 10.38
CA TYR A 350 -1.77 20.55 11.64
C TYR A 350 -1.52 21.99 12.10
N LEU A 351 -1.63 22.96 11.21
CA LEU A 351 -1.34 24.37 11.49
C LEU A 351 -2.53 25.29 11.19
#